data_c412f279a8f6ceecbeecc6d0b993f035
#
_entry.id   c412f279a8f6ceecbeecc6d0b993f035
#
_cell.length_a   1.000
_cell.length_b   1.000
_cell.length_c   1.000
_cell.angle_alpha   90.00
_cell.angle_beta   90.00
_cell.angle_gamma   90.00
#
_symmetry.space_group_name_H-M   'P 1'
#
loop_
_entity.id
_entity.type
_entity.pdbx_description
1 polymer ?
#
loop_
_entity_poly.entity_id
_entity_poly.type
_entity_poly.pdbx_seq_one_letter_code
_entity_poly.pdbx_strand_id
1 'polypeptide(L)'
;NLQYKLTILKDQFPSISATETPDSLKLKQKVIIGQVSDDYGLSKLQVVFYDRNKPNIVYRKGLTLKSKVVDQFVYSFPDGITLQPGVNYDYYFEVFDNDVVNGLKSSKSSVFSHSELTQEQKEQKSLQEQQSNINSLQKALDNQDKQFDELEKLKKLDKQKDNLDYKDQKKIQDFINRQKQQDVMMKEFSEKMKENLEQFKPEQKDEMKQELLNRLEKNEKEAAKNEKLLKELEELTKKLEK
;
A
#
# COMPACT_ATOMS: atom_id res chain seq x y z
N ASN A 1 6.74 72.22 21.41
CA ASN A 1 7.14 71.33 20.25
C ASN A 1 6.84 69.90 20.60
N LEU A 2 5.81 69.33 19.96
CA LEU A 2 5.51 67.91 20.01
C LEU A 2 6.36 67.19 18.93
N GLN A 3 7.26 66.29 19.36
CA GLN A 3 8.03 65.46 18.43
C GLN A 3 7.39 64.06 18.42
N TYR A 4 6.95 63.63 17.24
CA TYR A 4 6.45 62.30 17.02
C TYR A 4 7.55 61.46 16.34
N LYS A 5 7.81 60.27 16.85
CA LYS A 5 8.67 59.26 16.19
C LYS A 5 7.77 58.28 15.44
N LEU A 6 7.81 58.33 14.14
CA LEU A 6 7.10 57.37 13.29
C LEU A 6 8.05 56.21 12.99
N THR A 7 7.68 54.99 13.35
CA THR A 7 8.41 53.80 12.93
C THR A 7 7.56 53.07 11.91
N ILE A 8 8.07 52.98 10.70
CA ILE A 8 7.44 52.24 9.61
C ILE A 8 7.89 50.79 9.72
N LEU A 9 6.98 49.86 10.01
CA LEU A 9 7.20 48.43 9.89
C LEU A 9 6.94 48.02 8.44
N LYS A 10 7.92 47.43 7.80
CA LYS A 10 7.79 46.94 6.43
C LYS A 10 6.96 45.66 6.46
N ASP A 11 5.89 45.63 5.70
CA ASP A 11 5.04 44.49 5.47
C ASP A 11 5.85 43.33 4.85
N GLN A 12 5.75 42.10 5.42
CA GLN A 12 6.49 40.93 5.02
C GLN A 12 5.72 40.10 4.00
N PHE A 13 6.40 39.14 3.40
CA PHE A 13 5.75 38.13 2.57
C PHE A 13 5.04 37.11 3.45
N PRO A 14 3.87 36.60 3.04
CA PRO A 14 3.22 35.52 3.75
C PRO A 14 4.14 34.28 3.80
N SER A 15 4.03 33.51 4.85
CA SER A 15 4.80 32.27 5.00
C SER A 15 3.93 31.05 4.74
N ILE A 16 4.52 30.01 4.15
CA ILE A 16 3.87 28.74 3.92
C ILE A 16 4.84 27.60 4.15
N SER A 17 4.42 26.60 4.90
CA SER A 17 5.08 25.30 4.98
C SER A 17 4.07 24.20 4.65
N ALA A 18 4.50 23.19 3.91
CA ALA A 18 3.68 22.05 3.56
C ALA A 18 4.54 20.79 3.51
N THR A 19 4.04 19.70 4.06
CA THR A 19 4.70 18.40 4.13
C THR A 19 3.74 17.29 3.78
N GLU A 20 4.23 16.28 3.08
CA GLU A 20 3.48 15.07 2.78
C GLU A 20 3.48 14.14 4.00
N THR A 21 2.33 13.52 4.28
CA THR A 21 2.26 12.51 5.35
C THR A 21 3.15 11.31 5.01
N PRO A 22 3.92 10.78 6.00
CA PRO A 22 4.80 9.64 5.76
C PRO A 22 4.04 8.40 5.30
N ASP A 23 4.64 7.62 4.40
CA ASP A 23 4.09 6.34 3.92
C ASP A 23 3.90 5.31 5.05
N SER A 24 4.61 5.48 6.18
CA SER A 24 4.47 4.65 7.37
C SER A 24 3.05 4.66 7.97
N LEU A 25 2.27 5.69 7.73
CA LEU A 25 0.87 5.77 8.18
C LEU A 25 -0.09 4.90 7.38
N LYS A 26 0.36 4.26 6.28
CA LYS A 26 -0.44 3.37 5.41
C LYS A 26 -1.79 3.96 5.01
N LEU A 27 -1.86 5.26 4.81
CA LEU A 27 -3.06 5.94 4.34
C LEU A 27 -3.35 5.53 2.89
N LYS A 28 -4.62 5.36 2.57
CA LYS A 28 -5.04 5.00 1.19
C LYS A 28 -4.66 6.07 0.16
N GLN A 29 -4.49 7.32 0.60
CA GLN A 29 -4.10 8.47 -0.22
C GLN A 29 -3.07 9.30 0.54
N LYS A 30 -2.15 9.86 -0.20
CA LYS A 30 -1.18 10.82 0.34
C LYS A 30 -1.88 12.13 0.69
N VAL A 31 -1.63 12.60 1.88
CA VAL A 31 -2.24 13.80 2.42
C VAL A 31 -1.15 14.83 2.68
N ILE A 32 -1.37 16.07 2.27
CA ILE A 32 -0.50 17.19 2.56
C ILE A 32 -1.06 17.93 3.77
N ILE A 33 -0.20 18.17 4.73
CA ILE A 33 -0.49 19.02 5.89
C ILE A 33 0.35 20.28 5.73
N GLY A 34 -0.31 21.44 5.79
CA GLY A 34 0.38 22.72 5.64
C GLY A 34 -0.08 23.75 6.66
N GLN A 35 0.78 24.74 6.86
CA GLN A 35 0.53 25.91 7.69
C GLN A 35 0.88 27.16 6.89
N VAL A 36 0.05 28.18 7.03
CA VAL A 36 0.23 29.50 6.42
C VAL A 36 0.10 30.57 7.48
N SER A 37 0.88 31.64 7.37
CA SER A 37 0.77 32.79 8.26
C SER A 37 1.22 34.07 7.59
N ASP A 38 0.69 35.20 8.08
CA ASP A 38 1.03 36.54 7.65
C ASP A 38 0.86 37.53 8.79
N ASP A 39 1.64 38.63 8.81
CA ASP A 39 1.62 39.63 9.86
C ASP A 39 0.40 40.58 9.78
N TYR A 40 -0.10 40.86 8.59
CA TYR A 40 -1.26 41.71 8.37
C TYR A 40 -2.52 41.00 7.89
N GLY A 41 -2.36 39.82 7.29
CA GLY A 41 -3.46 38.95 6.95
C GLY A 41 -3.37 38.25 5.61
N LEU A 42 -3.96 37.08 5.58
CA LEU A 42 -4.05 36.20 4.42
C LEU A 42 -5.33 36.53 3.63
N SER A 43 -5.21 36.58 2.31
CA SER A 43 -6.36 36.80 1.41
C SER A 43 -6.77 35.56 0.65
N LYS A 44 -5.80 34.75 0.22
CA LYS A 44 -6.05 33.61 -0.65
C LYS A 44 -5.04 32.50 -0.43
N LEU A 45 -5.52 31.25 -0.44
CA LEU A 45 -4.72 30.04 -0.53
C LEU A 45 -5.20 29.24 -1.73
N GLN A 46 -4.28 28.72 -2.52
CA GLN A 46 -4.61 27.91 -3.69
C GLN A 46 -3.62 26.76 -3.88
N VAL A 47 -4.07 25.66 -4.47
CA VAL A 47 -3.21 24.66 -5.07
C VAL A 47 -3.02 25.00 -6.54
N VAL A 48 -1.78 24.94 -6.98
CA VAL A 48 -1.35 25.18 -8.36
C VAL A 48 -0.77 23.89 -8.89
N PHE A 49 -1.22 23.42 -10.05
CA PHE A 49 -0.77 22.17 -10.63
C PHE A 49 -0.60 22.27 -12.16
N TYR A 50 0.27 21.44 -12.69
CA TYR A 50 0.56 21.41 -14.12
C TYR A 50 1.09 20.03 -14.54
N ASP A 51 0.90 19.69 -15.81
CA ASP A 51 1.57 18.54 -16.42
C ASP A 51 3.09 18.82 -16.46
N ARG A 52 3.87 17.90 -15.89
CA ARG A 52 5.34 18.01 -15.87
C ARG A 52 5.95 18.22 -17.25
N ASN A 53 5.34 17.66 -18.30
CA ASN A 53 5.79 17.80 -19.68
C ASN A 53 5.33 19.11 -20.34
N LYS A 54 4.39 19.85 -19.68
CA LYS A 54 3.81 21.09 -20.18
C LYS A 54 3.76 22.16 -19.07
N PRO A 55 4.88 22.54 -18.47
CA PRO A 55 4.90 23.40 -17.28
C PRO A 55 4.37 24.82 -17.51
N ASN A 56 4.24 25.23 -18.76
CA ASN A 56 3.67 26.53 -19.13
C ASN A 56 2.13 26.57 -19.00
N ILE A 57 1.46 25.42 -18.93
CA ILE A 57 0.01 25.33 -18.77
C ILE A 57 -0.31 25.02 -17.31
N VAL A 58 -0.67 26.05 -16.58
CA VAL A 58 -0.85 26.00 -15.12
C VAL A 58 -2.31 26.12 -14.76
N TYR A 59 -2.79 25.20 -13.95
CA TYR A 59 -4.16 25.20 -13.40
C TYR A 59 -4.13 25.59 -11.92
N ARG A 60 -5.21 26.20 -11.44
CA ARG A 60 -5.31 26.69 -10.07
C ARG A 60 -6.67 26.35 -9.48
N LYS A 61 -6.65 25.87 -8.21
CA LYS A 61 -7.86 25.65 -7.42
C LYS A 61 -7.73 26.33 -6.08
N GLY A 62 -8.69 27.19 -5.73
CA GLY A 62 -8.74 27.86 -4.42
C GLY A 62 -9.01 26.88 -3.29
N LEU A 63 -8.38 27.11 -2.16
CA LEU A 63 -8.61 26.44 -0.88
C LEU A 63 -9.20 27.41 0.11
N THR A 64 -10.04 26.91 1.02
CA THR A 64 -10.69 27.76 2.03
C THR A 64 -9.72 28.05 3.16
N LEU A 65 -9.55 29.34 3.46
CA LEU A 65 -8.89 29.81 4.67
C LEU A 65 -9.92 29.93 5.81
N LYS A 66 -9.60 29.35 6.96
CA LYS A 66 -10.41 29.39 8.19
C LYS A 66 -10.03 30.58 9.06
N SER A 67 -8.79 31.02 9.00
CA SER A 67 -8.24 32.16 9.73
C SER A 67 -7.48 33.07 8.78
N LYS A 68 -7.48 34.38 9.09
CA LYS A 68 -6.83 35.38 8.26
C LYS A 68 -5.36 35.64 8.60
N VAL A 69 -4.89 35.25 9.76
CA VAL A 69 -3.52 35.53 10.19
C VAL A 69 -2.66 34.30 10.24
N VAL A 70 -3.18 33.21 10.82
CA VAL A 70 -2.51 31.90 10.87
C VAL A 70 -3.57 30.85 10.58
N ASP A 71 -3.30 29.97 9.64
CA ASP A 71 -4.20 28.87 9.32
C ASP A 71 -3.43 27.57 9.06
N GLN A 72 -4.11 26.45 9.27
CA GLN A 72 -3.63 25.12 8.93
C GLN A 72 -4.58 24.48 7.93
N PHE A 73 -4.03 23.86 6.93
CA PHE A 73 -4.81 23.15 5.92
C PHE A 73 -4.35 21.70 5.78
N VAL A 74 -5.31 20.88 5.41
CA VAL A 74 -5.09 19.46 5.05
C VAL A 74 -5.68 19.28 3.67
N TYR A 75 -4.90 18.75 2.75
CA TYR A 75 -5.35 18.57 1.38
C TYR A 75 -4.85 17.23 0.80
N SER A 76 -5.75 16.49 0.21
CA SER A 76 -5.43 15.25 -0.51
C SER A 76 -5.52 15.53 -2.01
N PHE A 77 -4.37 15.65 -2.67
CA PHE A 77 -4.38 15.85 -4.12
C PHE A 77 -4.75 14.53 -4.83
N PRO A 78 -5.66 14.52 -5.81
CA PRO A 78 -6.27 15.65 -6.54
C PRO A 78 -7.70 15.99 -6.10
N ASP A 79 -8.03 16.00 -4.82
CA ASP A 79 -9.40 16.22 -4.35
C ASP A 79 -10.11 17.37 -5.08
N GLY A 80 -11.26 17.03 -5.69
CA GLY A 80 -12.06 17.96 -6.50
C GLY A 80 -11.37 18.48 -7.76
N ILE A 81 -10.38 17.74 -8.31
CA ILE A 81 -9.70 18.01 -9.57
C ILE A 81 -9.79 16.76 -10.43
N THR A 82 -10.19 16.90 -11.68
CA THR A 82 -10.17 15.80 -12.65
C THR A 82 -8.84 15.83 -13.38
N LEU A 83 -8.04 14.76 -13.20
CA LEU A 83 -6.76 14.57 -13.87
C LEU A 83 -6.90 13.57 -15.02
N GLN A 84 -5.95 13.64 -15.95
CA GLN A 84 -5.83 12.66 -17.03
C GLN A 84 -4.95 11.50 -16.55
N PRO A 85 -5.43 10.24 -16.56
CA PRO A 85 -4.64 9.07 -16.21
C PRO A 85 -3.40 8.94 -17.13
N GLY A 86 -2.28 8.50 -16.56
CA GLY A 86 -1.01 8.37 -17.28
C GLY A 86 -0.19 9.64 -17.38
N VAL A 87 -0.69 10.77 -16.90
CA VAL A 87 0.02 12.04 -16.88
C VAL A 87 0.65 12.26 -15.51
N ASN A 88 1.92 12.71 -15.51
CA ASN A 88 2.61 13.11 -14.29
C ASN A 88 2.35 14.60 -14.03
N TYR A 89 1.72 14.89 -12.91
CA TYR A 89 1.46 16.25 -12.47
C TYR A 89 2.41 16.65 -11.35
N ASP A 90 2.92 17.88 -11.42
CA ASP A 90 3.57 18.54 -10.30
C ASP A 90 2.61 19.59 -9.74
N TYR A 91 2.62 19.77 -8.42
CA TYR A 91 1.74 20.72 -7.75
C TYR A 91 2.43 21.33 -6.53
N TYR A 92 2.01 22.56 -6.19
CA TYR A 92 2.44 23.28 -5.00
C TYR A 92 1.29 24.14 -4.48
N PHE A 93 1.43 24.60 -3.26
CA PHE A 93 0.49 25.52 -2.66
C PHE A 93 1.06 26.94 -2.72
N GLU A 94 0.19 27.91 -2.96
CA GLU A 94 0.54 29.33 -3.03
C GLU A 94 -0.43 30.11 -2.16
N VAL A 95 0.12 30.93 -1.28
CA VAL A 95 -0.60 31.79 -0.35
C VAL A 95 -0.34 33.24 -0.67
N PHE A 96 -1.33 34.08 -0.51
CA PHE A 96 -1.28 35.53 -0.77
C PHE A 96 -1.63 36.30 0.48
N ASP A 97 -0.94 37.44 0.68
CA ASP A 97 -1.31 38.46 1.68
C ASP A 97 -2.59 39.23 1.28
N ASN A 98 -2.97 40.19 2.11
CA ASN A 98 -4.15 41.04 1.88
C ASN A 98 -3.80 42.46 1.37
N ASP A 99 -2.53 42.76 1.06
CA ASP A 99 -2.11 44.10 0.61
C ASP A 99 -2.45 44.31 -0.87
N VAL A 100 -3.72 44.67 -1.12
CA VAL A 100 -4.22 44.96 -2.48
C VAL A 100 -3.61 46.23 -3.04
N VAL A 101 -3.20 47.16 -2.18
CA VAL A 101 -2.75 48.51 -2.58
C VAL A 101 -1.35 48.49 -3.19
N ASN A 102 -0.46 47.74 -2.58
CA ASN A 102 0.94 47.63 -3.04
C ASN A 102 1.21 46.41 -3.94
N GLY A 103 0.15 45.68 -4.28
CA GLY A 103 0.21 44.42 -5.00
C GLY A 103 0.37 43.22 -4.07
N LEU A 104 -0.47 42.22 -4.22
CA LEU A 104 -0.49 41.02 -3.40
C LEU A 104 0.86 40.31 -3.44
N LYS A 105 1.49 40.19 -2.30
CA LYS A 105 2.69 39.33 -2.16
C LYS A 105 2.27 37.88 -2.05
N SER A 106 3.06 37.00 -2.56
CA SER A 106 2.78 35.54 -2.45
C SER A 106 4.02 34.74 -2.09
N SER A 107 3.77 33.61 -1.45
CA SER A 107 4.78 32.60 -1.17
C SER A 107 4.30 31.21 -1.60
N LYS A 108 5.24 30.37 -2.00
CA LYS A 108 5.00 29.03 -2.53
C LYS A 108 5.60 27.98 -1.60
N SER A 109 4.91 26.86 -1.48
CA SER A 109 5.45 25.67 -0.80
C SER A 109 6.50 24.96 -1.65
N SER A 110 7.06 23.88 -1.11
CA SER A 110 7.75 22.86 -1.90
C SER A 110 6.82 22.27 -2.97
N VAL A 111 7.42 21.72 -4.03
CA VAL A 111 6.70 21.06 -5.13
C VAL A 111 6.51 19.59 -4.77
N PHE A 112 5.32 19.09 -4.96
CA PHE A 112 4.93 17.68 -4.82
C PHE A 112 4.62 17.09 -6.19
N SER A 113 4.63 15.77 -6.29
CA SER A 113 4.33 15.07 -7.54
C SER A 113 3.20 14.06 -7.35
N HIS A 114 2.37 13.94 -8.37
CA HIS A 114 1.28 12.98 -8.41
C HIS A 114 1.11 12.39 -9.82
N SER A 115 0.82 11.10 -9.89
CA SER A 115 0.45 10.44 -11.14
C SER A 115 -0.65 9.44 -10.90
N GLU A 116 -1.66 9.48 -11.73
CA GLU A 116 -2.68 8.43 -11.79
C GLU A 116 -2.29 7.40 -12.84
N LEU A 117 -2.35 6.14 -12.46
CA LEU A 117 -2.13 5.06 -13.41
C LEU A 117 -3.27 4.99 -14.43
N THR A 118 -2.96 4.72 -15.69
CA THR A 118 -3.97 4.36 -16.67
C THR A 118 -4.67 3.06 -16.27
N GLN A 119 -5.82 2.79 -16.88
CA GLN A 119 -6.54 1.54 -16.63
C GLN A 119 -5.66 0.32 -16.94
N GLU A 120 -4.95 0.34 -18.05
CA GLU A 120 -4.01 -0.71 -18.43
C GLU A 120 -2.87 -0.89 -17.43
N GLN A 121 -2.31 0.21 -16.92
CA GLN A 121 -1.26 0.15 -15.89
C GLN A 121 -1.78 -0.38 -14.56
N LYS A 122 -3.01 -0.04 -14.17
CA LYS A 122 -3.67 -0.60 -12.97
C LYS A 122 -3.85 -2.11 -13.10
N GLU A 123 -4.33 -2.56 -14.25
CA GLU A 123 -4.49 -3.99 -14.55
C GLU A 123 -3.16 -4.72 -14.56
N GLN A 124 -2.14 -4.15 -15.20
CA GLN A 124 -0.80 -4.74 -15.24
C GLN A 124 -0.19 -4.83 -13.83
N LYS A 125 -0.33 -3.79 -13.03
CA LYS A 125 0.15 -3.79 -11.63
C LYS A 125 -0.58 -4.86 -10.81
N SER A 126 -1.89 -4.94 -10.94
CA SER A 126 -2.67 -5.96 -10.24
C SER A 126 -2.28 -7.39 -10.65
N LEU A 127 -2.04 -7.64 -11.94
CA LEU A 127 -1.53 -8.94 -12.41
C LEU A 127 -0.14 -9.26 -11.85
N GLN A 128 0.76 -8.28 -11.77
CA GLN A 128 2.09 -8.46 -11.17
C GLN A 128 2.00 -8.77 -9.67
N GLU A 129 1.12 -8.08 -8.95
CA GLU A 129 0.88 -8.36 -7.52
C GLU A 129 0.34 -9.77 -7.32
N GLN A 130 -0.60 -10.21 -8.15
CA GLN A 130 -1.14 -11.56 -8.11
C GLN A 130 -0.07 -12.61 -8.43
N GLN A 131 0.77 -12.38 -9.44
CA GLN A 131 1.89 -13.27 -9.77
C GLN A 131 2.89 -13.36 -8.62
N SER A 132 3.22 -12.25 -7.97
CA SER A 132 4.07 -12.24 -6.77
C SER A 132 3.48 -13.07 -5.63
N ASN A 133 2.18 -12.94 -5.41
CA ASN A 133 1.45 -13.67 -4.40
C ASN A 133 1.44 -15.19 -4.70
N ILE A 134 1.20 -15.59 -5.95
CA ILE A 134 1.25 -17.01 -6.37
C ILE A 134 2.65 -17.58 -6.20
N ASN A 135 3.71 -16.84 -6.57
CA ASN A 135 5.08 -17.27 -6.36
C ASN A 135 5.40 -17.43 -4.86
N SER A 136 4.85 -16.58 -4.01
CA SER A 136 5.00 -16.69 -2.56
C SER A 136 4.29 -17.92 -2.01
N LEU A 137 3.09 -18.22 -2.53
CA LEU A 137 2.34 -19.43 -2.21
C LEU A 137 3.10 -20.69 -2.63
N GLN A 138 3.64 -20.71 -3.85
CA GLN A 138 4.44 -21.84 -4.33
C GLN A 138 5.66 -22.09 -3.43
N LYS A 139 6.39 -21.04 -3.06
CA LYS A 139 7.52 -21.16 -2.14
C LYS A 139 7.11 -21.69 -0.76
N ALA A 140 5.94 -21.30 -0.28
CA ALA A 140 5.41 -21.80 0.99
C ALA A 140 5.09 -23.31 0.90
N LEU A 141 4.50 -23.77 -0.22
CA LEU A 141 4.25 -25.19 -0.49
C LEU A 141 5.54 -25.99 -0.60
N ASP A 142 6.52 -25.52 -1.39
CA ASP A 142 7.82 -26.17 -1.53
C ASP A 142 8.55 -26.33 -0.18
N ASN A 143 8.42 -25.34 0.71
CA ASN A 143 8.97 -25.42 2.06
C ASN A 143 8.21 -26.42 2.93
N GLN A 144 6.89 -26.50 2.77
CA GLN A 144 6.06 -27.48 3.47
C GLN A 144 6.42 -28.91 3.05
N ASP A 145 6.58 -29.17 1.75
CA ASP A 145 7.00 -30.48 1.23
C ASP A 145 8.35 -30.92 1.81
N LYS A 146 9.33 -30.01 1.88
CA LYS A 146 10.63 -30.29 2.51
C LYS A 146 10.49 -30.66 4.00
N GLN A 147 9.60 -29.96 4.72
CA GLN A 147 9.33 -30.26 6.12
C GLN A 147 8.67 -31.65 6.30
N PHE A 148 7.79 -32.04 5.38
CA PHE A 148 7.20 -33.37 5.36
C PHE A 148 8.26 -34.46 5.08
N ASP A 149 9.15 -34.24 4.11
CA ASP A 149 10.24 -35.14 3.81
C ASP A 149 11.18 -35.34 5.02
N GLU A 150 11.49 -34.27 5.74
CA GLU A 150 12.27 -34.37 6.98
C GLU A 150 11.56 -35.17 8.06
N LEU A 151 10.25 -34.94 8.21
CA LEU A 151 9.43 -35.67 9.18
C LEU A 151 9.31 -37.16 8.82
N GLU A 152 9.19 -37.49 7.54
CA GLU A 152 9.23 -38.90 7.08
C GLU A 152 10.59 -39.57 7.37
N LYS A 153 11.68 -38.84 7.16
CA LYS A 153 13.02 -39.35 7.50
C LYS A 153 13.16 -39.61 9.00
N LEU A 154 12.68 -38.69 9.84
CA LEU A 154 12.65 -38.85 11.29
C LEU A 154 11.84 -40.08 11.70
N LYS A 155 10.65 -40.28 11.10
CA LYS A 155 9.82 -41.48 11.34
C LYS A 155 10.48 -42.76 10.94
N LYS A 156 11.24 -42.80 9.85
CA LYS A 156 11.99 -44.01 9.39
C LYS A 156 13.14 -44.33 10.32
N LEU A 157 13.81 -43.34 10.87
CA LEU A 157 14.88 -43.53 11.85
C LEU A 157 14.34 -44.03 13.20
N ASP A 158 13.13 -43.64 13.57
CA ASP A 158 12.51 -43.98 14.86
C ASP A 158 11.78 -45.34 14.85
N LYS A 159 11.46 -45.90 13.65
CA LYS A 159 10.94 -47.28 13.50
C LYS A 159 11.92 -48.36 13.97
N GLN A 160 13.17 -47.97 14.26
CA GLN A 160 14.18 -48.88 14.87
C GLN A 160 14.14 -48.86 16.41
N LYS A 161 13.31 -47.99 17.02
CA LYS A 161 13.07 -47.94 18.47
C LYS A 161 11.58 -48.16 18.72
N ASP A 162 11.25 -49.18 19.48
CA ASP A 162 9.87 -49.63 19.74
C ASP A 162 8.95 -48.65 20.48
N ASN A 163 9.41 -47.46 20.86
CA ASN A 163 8.58 -46.44 21.52
C ASN A 163 9.09 -45.03 21.20
N LEU A 164 8.19 -44.19 20.69
CA LEU A 164 8.39 -42.73 20.58
C LEU A 164 8.42 -42.10 21.98
N ASP A 165 9.45 -41.34 22.29
CA ASP A 165 9.50 -40.56 23.53
C ASP A 165 8.38 -39.47 23.49
N TYR A 166 7.77 -39.22 24.64
CA TYR A 166 6.71 -38.18 24.81
C TYR A 166 7.10 -36.84 24.19
N LYS A 167 8.37 -36.50 24.22
CA LYS A 167 8.91 -35.25 23.63
C LYS A 167 8.81 -35.22 22.11
N ASP A 168 8.98 -36.36 21.46
CA ASP A 168 8.87 -36.46 20.00
C ASP A 168 7.42 -36.54 19.55
N GLN A 169 6.53 -37.19 20.31
CA GLN A 169 5.09 -37.14 20.09
C GLN A 169 4.56 -35.71 20.13
N LYS A 170 4.96 -34.93 21.12
CA LYS A 170 4.58 -33.53 21.23
C LYS A 170 5.06 -32.69 20.05
N LYS A 171 6.28 -32.88 19.58
CA LYS A 171 6.83 -32.20 18.38
C LYS A 171 6.01 -32.53 17.12
N ILE A 172 5.64 -33.77 16.94
CA ILE A 172 4.82 -34.22 15.81
C ILE A 172 3.43 -33.58 15.90
N GLN A 173 2.82 -33.55 17.07
CA GLN A 173 1.50 -32.94 17.27
C GLN A 173 1.52 -31.42 17.01
N ASP A 174 2.55 -30.72 17.51
CA ASP A 174 2.75 -29.30 17.27
C ASP A 174 3.01 -29.00 15.80
N PHE A 175 3.71 -29.90 15.10
CA PHE A 175 3.90 -29.82 13.65
C PHE A 175 2.57 -29.98 12.91
N ILE A 176 1.78 -31.01 13.21
CA ILE A 176 0.47 -31.27 12.60
C ILE A 176 -0.45 -30.04 12.77
N ASN A 177 -0.50 -29.49 13.96
CA ASN A 177 -1.36 -28.34 14.25
C ASN A 177 -0.94 -27.10 13.45
N ARG A 178 0.35 -26.82 13.35
CA ARG A 178 0.87 -25.69 12.54
C ARG A 178 0.57 -25.88 11.06
N GLN A 179 0.76 -27.09 10.54
CA GLN A 179 0.49 -27.40 9.14
C GLN A 179 -1.00 -27.29 8.79
N LYS A 180 -1.89 -27.76 9.66
CA LYS A 180 -3.34 -27.57 9.48
C LYS A 180 -3.75 -26.10 9.39
N GLN A 181 -3.19 -25.26 10.25
CA GLN A 181 -3.46 -23.82 10.19
C GLN A 181 -2.93 -23.18 8.90
N GLN A 182 -1.76 -23.62 8.47
CA GLN A 182 -1.14 -23.13 7.23
C GLN A 182 -1.95 -23.56 6.00
N ASP A 183 -2.43 -24.81 5.95
CA ASP A 183 -3.26 -25.33 4.86
C ASP A 183 -4.58 -24.56 4.73
N VAL A 184 -5.23 -24.25 5.85
CA VAL A 184 -6.49 -23.44 5.85
C VAL A 184 -6.21 -22.05 5.28
N MET A 185 -5.16 -21.37 5.74
CA MET A 185 -4.81 -20.03 5.24
C MET A 185 -4.46 -20.05 3.75
N MET A 186 -3.74 -21.07 3.29
CA MET A 186 -3.36 -21.22 1.89
C MET A 186 -4.56 -21.48 1.00
N LYS A 187 -5.51 -22.28 1.45
CA LYS A 187 -6.75 -22.57 0.73
C LYS A 187 -7.61 -21.33 0.58
N GLU A 188 -7.85 -20.60 1.68
CA GLU A 188 -8.59 -19.34 1.65
C GLU A 188 -7.93 -18.28 0.75
N PHE A 189 -6.60 -18.22 0.77
CA PHE A 189 -5.85 -17.32 -0.06
C PHE A 189 -5.96 -17.70 -1.56
N SER A 190 -5.85 -18.99 -1.89
CA SER A 190 -5.99 -19.50 -3.26
C SER A 190 -7.39 -19.22 -3.83
N GLU A 191 -8.44 -19.46 -3.02
CA GLU A 191 -9.84 -19.18 -3.40
C GLU A 191 -10.05 -17.68 -3.70
N LYS A 192 -9.64 -16.79 -2.79
CA LYS A 192 -9.74 -15.33 -3.00
C LYS A 192 -8.98 -14.85 -4.24
N MET A 193 -7.84 -15.45 -4.49
CA MET A 193 -7.04 -15.12 -5.65
C MET A 193 -7.70 -15.56 -6.95
N LYS A 194 -8.31 -16.74 -6.97
CA LYS A 194 -9.07 -17.25 -8.11
C LYS A 194 -10.28 -16.35 -8.40
N GLU A 195 -11.05 -15.98 -7.39
CA GLU A 195 -12.16 -15.03 -7.52
C GLU A 195 -11.69 -13.68 -8.10
N ASN A 196 -10.58 -13.15 -7.62
CA ASN A 196 -10.02 -11.89 -8.12
C ASN A 196 -9.58 -12.01 -9.59
N LEU A 197 -8.97 -13.13 -9.99
CA LEU A 197 -8.56 -13.38 -11.38
C LEU A 197 -9.77 -13.53 -12.32
N GLU A 198 -10.87 -14.12 -11.86
CA GLU A 198 -12.10 -14.28 -12.63
C GLU A 198 -12.82 -12.95 -12.89
N GLN A 199 -12.70 -11.99 -11.97
CA GLN A 199 -13.28 -10.64 -12.11
C GLN A 199 -12.56 -9.77 -13.15
N PHE A 200 -11.35 -10.13 -13.58
CA PHE A 200 -10.65 -9.42 -14.63
C PHE A 200 -11.31 -9.65 -15.99
N LYS A 201 -11.74 -8.54 -16.61
CA LYS A 201 -12.35 -8.56 -17.97
C LYS A 201 -11.34 -9.06 -19.01
N PRO A 202 -11.78 -9.92 -19.96
CA PRO A 202 -10.90 -10.75 -20.77
C PRO A 202 -10.20 -10.07 -21.96
N GLU A 203 -10.28 -8.76 -22.15
CA GLU A 203 -10.00 -8.19 -23.49
C GLU A 203 -8.52 -8.10 -23.93
N GLN A 204 -7.51 -8.27 -23.07
CA GLN A 204 -6.12 -8.08 -23.54
C GLN A 204 -5.00 -9.00 -22.99
N LYS A 205 -5.23 -9.91 -22.07
CA LYS A 205 -4.14 -10.77 -21.53
C LYS A 205 -4.61 -12.17 -21.12
N ASP A 206 -5.26 -12.87 -22.03
CA ASP A 206 -5.74 -14.24 -21.79
C ASP A 206 -4.62 -15.22 -21.42
N GLU A 207 -3.44 -15.12 -22.04
CA GLU A 207 -2.33 -16.05 -21.79
C GLU A 207 -1.80 -15.96 -20.35
N MET A 208 -1.59 -14.75 -19.85
CA MET A 208 -1.07 -14.54 -18.49
C MET A 208 -2.09 -14.95 -17.42
N LYS A 209 -3.37 -14.63 -17.64
CA LYS A 209 -4.46 -15.05 -16.77
C LYS A 209 -4.57 -16.58 -16.74
N GLN A 210 -4.51 -17.24 -17.90
CA GLN A 210 -4.52 -18.70 -18.02
C GLN A 210 -3.34 -19.33 -17.31
N GLU A 211 -2.14 -18.80 -17.48
CA GLU A 211 -0.95 -19.28 -16.78
C GLU A 211 -1.10 -19.17 -15.26
N LEU A 212 -1.62 -18.05 -14.77
CA LEU A 212 -1.86 -17.84 -13.34
C LEU A 212 -2.92 -18.81 -12.78
N LEU A 213 -4.00 -19.03 -13.50
CA LEU A 213 -5.02 -20.02 -13.13
C LEU A 213 -4.46 -21.45 -13.10
N ASN A 214 -3.67 -21.83 -14.09
CA ASN A 214 -3.03 -23.14 -14.13
C ASN A 214 -2.07 -23.34 -12.95
N ARG A 215 -1.32 -22.32 -12.56
CA ARG A 215 -0.45 -22.35 -11.37
C ARG A 215 -1.25 -22.49 -10.08
N LEU A 216 -2.36 -21.77 -9.95
CA LEU A 216 -3.26 -21.91 -8.80
C LEU A 216 -3.82 -23.32 -8.68
N GLU A 217 -4.31 -23.92 -9.79
CA GLU A 217 -4.80 -25.30 -9.79
C GLU A 217 -3.70 -26.30 -9.39
N LYS A 218 -2.47 -26.08 -9.85
CA LYS A 218 -1.34 -26.92 -9.46
C LYS A 218 -1.10 -26.83 -7.96
N ASN A 219 -1.09 -25.63 -7.42
CA ASN A 219 -0.90 -25.38 -5.99
C ASN A 219 -2.03 -26.01 -5.15
N GLU A 220 -3.29 -25.94 -5.60
CA GLU A 220 -4.43 -26.60 -4.95
C GLU A 220 -4.26 -28.14 -4.91
N LYS A 221 -3.75 -28.74 -6.00
CA LYS A 221 -3.49 -30.17 -6.04
C LYS A 221 -2.36 -30.59 -5.10
N GLU A 222 -1.32 -29.78 -4.97
CA GLU A 222 -0.21 -30.01 -4.03
C GLU A 222 -0.69 -29.87 -2.58
N ALA A 223 -1.46 -28.81 -2.27
CA ALA A 223 -2.06 -28.63 -0.95
C ALA A 223 -2.98 -29.81 -0.55
N ALA A 224 -3.77 -30.35 -1.49
CA ALA A 224 -4.63 -31.50 -1.24
C ALA A 224 -3.84 -32.79 -0.97
N LYS A 225 -2.65 -32.96 -1.55
CA LYS A 225 -1.75 -34.08 -1.23
C LYS A 225 -1.21 -33.94 0.19
N ASN A 226 -0.79 -32.72 0.55
CA ASN A 226 -0.25 -32.44 1.88
C ASN A 226 -1.31 -32.65 2.98
N GLU A 227 -2.56 -32.29 2.73
CA GLU A 227 -3.69 -32.55 3.64
C GLU A 227 -3.88 -34.06 3.89
N LYS A 228 -3.75 -34.90 2.85
CA LYS A 228 -3.82 -36.37 3.00
C LYS A 228 -2.68 -36.90 3.85
N LEU A 229 -1.45 -36.46 3.61
CA LEU A 229 -0.29 -36.84 4.39
C LEU A 229 -0.41 -36.43 5.86
N LEU A 230 -0.96 -35.26 6.14
CA LEU A 230 -1.26 -34.80 7.51
C LEU A 230 -2.26 -35.71 8.21
N LYS A 231 -3.33 -36.10 7.54
CA LYS A 231 -4.32 -37.03 8.09
C LYS A 231 -3.71 -38.40 8.41
N GLU A 232 -2.88 -38.93 7.51
CA GLU A 232 -2.16 -40.21 7.74
C GLU A 232 -1.22 -40.09 8.94
N LEU A 233 -0.51 -38.98 9.08
CA LEU A 233 0.36 -38.69 10.21
C LEU A 233 -0.41 -38.66 11.53
N GLU A 234 -1.56 -37.99 11.54
CA GLU A 234 -2.42 -37.87 12.72
C GLU A 234 -2.97 -39.24 13.16
N GLU A 235 -3.38 -40.09 12.20
CA GLU A 235 -3.84 -41.44 12.49
C GLU A 235 -2.71 -42.33 13.06
N LEU A 236 -1.49 -42.17 12.52
CA LEU A 236 -0.33 -42.91 13.05
C LEU A 236 0.02 -42.45 14.46
N THR A 237 0.00 -41.15 14.75
CA THR A 237 0.26 -40.64 16.09
C THR A 237 -0.77 -41.16 17.10
N LYS A 238 -2.09 -41.16 16.75
CA LYS A 238 -3.15 -41.72 17.59
C LYS A 238 -3.04 -43.22 17.85
N LYS A 239 -2.43 -43.98 16.92
CA LYS A 239 -2.17 -45.42 17.10
C LYS A 239 -0.97 -45.69 18.01
N LEU A 240 -0.05 -44.79 18.11
CA LEU A 240 1.13 -44.86 18.99
C LEU A 240 0.86 -44.40 20.42
N GLU A 241 -0.26 -43.71 20.64
CA GLU A 241 -0.76 -43.28 21.97
C GLU A 241 -1.56 -44.37 22.69
N LYS A 242 -1.87 -45.47 22.01
CA LYS A 242 -2.58 -46.67 22.59
C LYS A 242 -1.61 -47.79 22.89
#